data_19281dafeb1997a2df14781f9168921f
#
_entry.id   19281dafeb1997a2df14781f9168921f
#
_cell.length_a   1.000
_cell.length_b   1.000
_cell.length_c   1.000
_cell.angle_alpha   90.00
_cell.angle_beta   90.00
_cell.angle_gamma   90.00
#
_symmetry.space_group_name_H-M   'P 1'
#
loop_
_entity.id
_entity.type
_entity.pdbx_description
1 polymer ?
#
loop_
_entity_poly.entity_id
_entity_poly.type
_entity_poly.pdbx_seq_one_letter_code
_entity_poly.pdbx_strand_id
1 'polypeptide(L)'
;MKKRLGIGKCLLVLIFSGIFSHDSFAQLATKSQEVWPALDLYYKISPKSRLYGTVSGTKLQESNYADGGVGIFFDYFTFPLKFANKFLPDRNDSLPGKFLWLRGGYQYGTSPPEAENPFKEHIIVTELNSRSYLPFEVLLTLKNRIDWRVLDGDFKSRYRPRLMMERDLRTEYMFFTASGFVEYFAYFGNSSINRFRTQVGVEFRVTRFINYEVYWNHQFANGDEVAENDAFGMSLKAYLTRGVKVINFKKKNQPKAGS
;
A
#
# COMPACT_ATOMS: atom_id res chain seq x y z
N MET A 1 32.67 27.46 2.96
CA MET A 1 31.71 26.33 3.05
C MET A 1 30.30 26.89 3.14
N LYS A 2 29.52 26.88 2.04
CA LYS A 2 28.12 27.34 2.03
C LYS A 2 27.24 26.12 2.37
N LYS A 3 26.56 26.17 3.53
CA LYS A 3 25.53 25.20 3.92
C LYS A 3 24.35 25.33 2.92
N ARG A 4 24.21 24.37 2.03
CA ARG A 4 22.98 24.20 1.22
C ARG A 4 21.91 23.67 2.15
N LEU A 5 21.06 24.55 2.65
CA LEU A 5 19.83 24.17 3.35
C LEU A 5 18.92 23.48 2.35
N GLY A 6 18.57 22.24 2.64
CA GLY A 6 17.93 21.35 1.67
C GLY A 6 16.52 21.80 1.29
N ILE A 7 16.36 22.13 0.04
CA ILE A 7 15.07 22.39 -0.65
C ILE A 7 14.06 21.26 -0.41
N GLY A 8 14.54 20.03 -0.14
CA GLY A 8 13.69 18.88 0.18
C GLY A 8 12.88 19.00 1.48
N LYS A 9 13.37 19.78 2.47
CA LYS A 9 12.61 20.00 3.72
C LYS A 9 11.49 21.02 3.55
N CYS A 10 11.66 22.00 2.67
CA CYS A 10 10.62 22.97 2.35
C CYS A 10 9.51 22.39 1.49
N LEU A 11 9.83 21.45 0.59
CA LEU A 11 8.83 20.78 -0.23
C LEU A 11 7.91 19.87 0.60
N LEU A 12 8.46 19.20 1.62
CA LEU A 12 7.68 18.36 2.52
C LEU A 12 6.68 19.18 3.37
N VAL A 13 7.09 20.38 3.80
CA VAL A 13 6.23 21.30 4.58
C VAL A 13 5.12 21.88 3.69
N LEU A 14 5.40 22.18 2.42
CA LEU A 14 4.40 22.69 1.48
C LEU A 14 3.34 21.64 1.10
N ILE A 15 3.72 20.38 1.00
CA ILE A 15 2.77 19.28 0.78
C ILE A 15 1.88 19.11 2.02
N PHE A 16 2.43 19.24 3.24
CA PHE A 16 1.65 19.13 4.48
C PHE A 16 0.71 20.33 4.71
N SER A 17 1.12 21.54 4.35
CA SER A 17 0.27 22.73 4.55
C SER A 17 -0.87 22.85 3.53
N GLY A 18 -0.73 22.27 2.34
CA GLY A 18 -1.80 22.23 1.33
C GLY A 18 -2.97 21.29 1.66
N ILE A 19 -2.78 20.38 2.62
CA ILE A 19 -3.80 19.37 3.00
C ILE A 19 -4.85 19.94 3.98
N PHE A 20 -4.55 21.05 4.65
CA PHE A 20 -5.42 21.62 5.69
C PHE A 20 -6.27 22.83 5.28
N SER A 21 -6.25 23.23 4.02
CA SER A 21 -7.11 24.32 3.51
C SER A 21 -8.28 23.78 2.71
N HIS A 22 -9.24 23.13 3.39
CA HIS A 22 -10.52 22.73 2.79
C HIS A 22 -11.70 23.31 3.53
N ASP A 23 -11.92 24.58 3.30
CA ASP A 23 -13.30 25.11 3.32
C ASP A 23 -13.77 25.19 1.88
N SER A 24 -14.87 24.51 1.55
CA SER A 24 -15.67 24.60 0.33
C SER A 24 -15.74 23.38 -0.59
N PHE A 25 -16.21 22.25 -0.06
CA PHE A 25 -16.98 21.30 -0.86
C PHE A 25 -18.20 20.80 -0.05
N ALA A 26 -19.05 21.73 0.35
CA ALA A 26 -20.38 21.39 0.81
C ALA A 26 -21.26 21.17 -0.42
N GLN A 27 -21.94 20.03 -0.44
CA GLN A 27 -23.08 19.64 -1.26
C GLN A 27 -22.79 18.63 -2.38
N LEU A 28 -22.81 17.35 -1.94
CA LEU A 28 -23.56 16.30 -2.64
C LEU A 28 -23.82 15.19 -1.61
N ALA A 29 -25.05 15.02 -1.20
CA ALA A 29 -25.51 14.20 -0.06
C ALA A 29 -25.30 12.67 -0.18
N THR A 30 -24.45 12.23 -1.11
CA THR A 30 -24.16 10.80 -1.36
C THR A 30 -22.66 10.50 -1.46
N LYS A 31 -21.80 11.46 -1.13
CA LYS A 31 -20.35 11.30 -1.23
C LYS A 31 -19.68 11.35 0.13
N SER A 32 -19.02 10.28 0.53
CA SER A 32 -18.23 10.25 1.76
C SER A 32 -16.77 10.58 1.48
N GLN A 33 -16.10 11.19 2.48
CA GLN A 33 -14.67 11.43 2.47
C GLN A 33 -14.02 10.73 3.65
N GLU A 34 -12.93 10.00 3.37
CA GLU A 34 -12.24 9.20 4.36
C GLU A 34 -10.74 9.47 4.37
N VAL A 35 -10.10 9.19 5.50
CA VAL A 35 -8.65 9.13 5.64
C VAL A 35 -8.23 7.72 6.03
N TRP A 36 -7.28 7.14 5.28
CA TRP A 36 -6.82 5.77 5.45
C TRP A 36 -5.33 5.71 5.83
N PRO A 37 -4.99 5.85 7.11
CA PRO A 37 -3.64 5.60 7.58
C PRO A 37 -3.34 4.11 7.65
N ALA A 38 -2.10 3.73 7.31
CA ALA A 38 -1.64 2.35 7.43
C ALA A 38 -0.16 2.28 7.85
N LEU A 39 0.16 1.21 8.57
CA LEU A 39 1.53 0.78 8.88
C LEU A 39 1.71 -0.63 8.35
N ASP A 40 2.65 -0.81 7.45
CA ASP A 40 2.96 -2.08 6.80
C ASP A 40 4.34 -2.57 7.18
N LEU A 41 4.42 -3.80 7.66
CA LEU A 41 5.67 -4.45 8.05
C LEU A 41 5.93 -5.66 7.16
N TYR A 42 7.03 -5.66 6.45
CA TYR A 42 7.48 -6.75 5.60
C TYR A 42 8.73 -7.40 6.17
N TYR A 43 8.65 -8.67 6.55
CA TYR A 43 9.79 -9.43 7.06
C TYR A 43 10.16 -10.56 6.10
N LYS A 44 11.29 -10.41 5.41
CA LYS A 44 11.81 -11.42 4.48
C LYS A 44 12.44 -12.57 5.24
N ILE A 45 11.81 -13.75 5.19
CA ILE A 45 12.30 -14.98 5.84
C ILE A 45 13.34 -15.64 4.94
N SER A 46 13.05 -15.75 3.63
CA SER A 46 13.89 -16.39 2.65
C SER A 46 13.77 -15.71 1.27
N PRO A 47 14.55 -16.08 0.26
CA PRO A 47 14.33 -15.59 -1.11
C PRO A 47 12.97 -15.93 -1.69
N LYS A 48 12.29 -16.95 -1.13
CA LYS A 48 10.99 -17.43 -1.61
C LYS A 48 9.83 -17.14 -0.66
N SER A 49 10.09 -16.56 0.53
CA SER A 49 9.03 -16.36 1.51
C SER A 49 9.21 -15.08 2.31
N ARG A 50 8.07 -14.47 2.66
CA ARG A 50 7.98 -13.24 3.44
C ARG A 50 6.75 -13.27 4.34
N LEU A 51 6.87 -12.75 5.56
CA LEU A 51 5.73 -12.34 6.37
C LEU A 51 5.39 -10.89 6.06
N TYR A 52 4.11 -10.60 6.08
CA TYR A 52 3.58 -9.26 5.94
C TYR A 52 2.56 -9.01 7.05
N GLY A 53 2.77 -7.98 7.83
CA GLY A 53 1.85 -7.48 8.83
C GLY A 53 1.33 -6.10 8.43
N THR A 54 0.08 -5.81 8.73
CA THR A 54 -0.50 -4.49 8.51
C THR A 54 -1.37 -4.07 9.69
N VAL A 55 -1.32 -2.79 9.99
CA VAL A 55 -2.28 -2.11 10.87
C VAL A 55 -2.83 -0.95 10.07
N SER A 56 -4.13 -0.85 9.97
CA SER A 56 -4.79 0.19 9.19
C SER A 56 -5.93 0.82 9.96
N GLY A 57 -6.25 2.04 9.61
CA GLY A 57 -7.40 2.76 10.11
C GLY A 57 -8.25 3.29 8.97
N THR A 58 -9.50 3.55 9.25
CA THR A 58 -10.42 4.29 8.38
C THR A 58 -11.12 5.31 9.21
N LYS A 59 -10.99 6.58 8.87
CA LYS A 59 -11.67 7.68 9.52
C LYS A 59 -12.54 8.39 8.50
N LEU A 60 -13.85 8.32 8.71
CA LEU A 60 -14.83 9.10 7.98
C LEU A 60 -14.78 10.56 8.47
N GLN A 61 -14.86 11.52 7.57
CA GLN A 61 -14.70 12.94 7.90
C GLN A 61 -15.73 13.42 8.94
N GLU A 62 -16.96 12.95 8.84
CA GLU A 62 -18.08 13.34 9.71
C GLU A 62 -18.19 12.48 10.98
N SER A 63 -17.44 11.40 11.10
CA SER A 63 -17.47 10.51 12.27
C SER A 63 -16.50 10.97 13.36
N ASN A 64 -16.90 10.83 14.61
CA ASN A 64 -16.03 11.00 15.76
C ASN A 64 -15.14 9.77 16.01
N TYR A 65 -15.40 8.66 15.33
CA TYR A 65 -14.75 7.38 15.52
C TYR A 65 -13.87 7.02 14.31
N ALA A 66 -12.91 6.14 14.54
CA ALA A 66 -12.10 5.57 13.48
C ALA A 66 -12.20 4.04 13.55
N ASP A 67 -12.41 3.41 12.41
CA ASP A 67 -12.34 1.96 12.30
C ASP A 67 -10.89 1.51 12.28
N GLY A 68 -10.63 0.33 12.80
CA GLY A 68 -9.30 -0.25 12.87
C GLY A 68 -9.24 -1.63 12.24
N GLY A 69 -8.07 -1.96 11.71
CA GLY A 69 -7.82 -3.29 11.17
C GLY A 69 -6.39 -3.73 11.41
N VAL A 70 -6.22 -5.03 11.68
CA VAL A 70 -4.91 -5.67 11.76
C VAL A 70 -4.90 -6.90 10.86
N GLY A 71 -3.77 -7.16 10.21
CA GLY A 71 -3.64 -8.30 9.33
C GLY A 71 -2.26 -8.93 9.42
N ILE A 72 -2.22 -10.26 9.23
CA ILE A 72 -0.97 -11.02 9.10
C ILE A 72 -1.09 -11.95 7.91
N PHE A 73 -0.05 -11.95 7.07
CA PHE A 73 -0.05 -12.67 5.80
C PHE A 73 1.29 -13.36 5.58
N PHE A 74 1.24 -14.45 4.85
CA PHE A 74 2.42 -15.16 4.37
C PHE A 74 2.46 -15.09 2.84
N ASP A 75 3.58 -14.60 2.29
CA ASP A 75 3.85 -14.55 0.87
C ASP A 75 4.81 -15.68 0.48
N TYR A 76 4.44 -16.45 -0.54
CA TYR A 76 5.30 -17.45 -1.16
C TYR A 76 5.55 -17.10 -2.63
N PHE A 77 6.83 -16.94 -2.98
CA PHE A 77 7.27 -16.55 -4.32
C PHE A 77 7.72 -17.76 -5.11
N THR A 78 7.16 -17.95 -6.31
CA THR A 78 7.46 -19.12 -7.12
C THR A 78 8.61 -18.88 -8.09
N PHE A 79 8.47 -17.89 -8.98
CA PHE A 79 9.41 -17.66 -10.07
C PHE A 79 9.93 -16.22 -10.07
N PRO A 80 11.23 -16.02 -10.41
CA PRO A 80 11.73 -14.68 -10.67
C PRO A 80 11.17 -14.14 -11.97
N LEU A 81 10.93 -12.84 -12.02
CA LEU A 81 10.65 -12.12 -13.24
C LEU A 81 11.97 -11.92 -14.01
N LYS A 82 12.01 -12.36 -15.26
CA LYS A 82 13.19 -12.15 -16.14
C LYS A 82 13.45 -10.63 -16.25
N PHE A 83 14.72 -10.26 -16.20
CA PHE A 83 15.19 -8.86 -16.29
C PHE A 83 14.80 -7.92 -15.13
N ALA A 84 14.12 -8.39 -14.09
CA ALA A 84 13.70 -7.55 -12.97
C ALA A 84 14.84 -6.77 -12.32
N ASN A 85 15.97 -7.42 -12.08
CA ASN A 85 17.14 -6.78 -11.44
C ASN A 85 17.75 -5.65 -12.28
N LYS A 86 17.53 -5.66 -13.60
CA LYS A 86 18.00 -4.61 -14.49
C LYS A 86 17.16 -3.33 -14.37
N PHE A 87 15.85 -3.48 -14.09
CA PHE A 87 14.89 -2.39 -14.08
C PHE A 87 14.54 -1.86 -12.68
N LEU A 88 14.79 -2.69 -11.62
CA LEU A 88 14.37 -2.38 -10.26
C LEU A 88 15.49 -2.53 -9.22
N PRO A 89 16.73 -2.07 -9.47
CA PRO A 89 17.85 -2.32 -8.56
C PRO A 89 17.70 -1.61 -7.21
N ASP A 90 16.96 -0.51 -7.16
CA ASP A 90 16.91 0.39 -6.01
C ASP A 90 15.66 0.25 -5.14
N ARG A 91 14.77 -0.69 -5.43
CA ARG A 91 13.57 -0.90 -4.60
C ARG A 91 13.89 -1.62 -3.29
N ASN A 92 13.32 -1.13 -2.18
CA ASN A 92 13.39 -1.81 -0.89
C ASN A 92 12.61 -3.13 -0.92
N ASP A 93 11.47 -3.17 -1.62
CA ASP A 93 10.70 -4.38 -1.83
C ASP A 93 11.32 -5.24 -2.92
N SER A 94 11.57 -6.51 -2.62
CA SER A 94 12.04 -7.49 -3.60
C SER A 94 10.91 -8.16 -4.41
N LEU A 95 9.65 -7.89 -4.06
CA LEU A 95 8.47 -8.43 -4.75
C LEU A 95 8.39 -8.06 -6.23
N PRO A 96 8.69 -6.82 -6.65
CA PRO A 96 8.68 -6.47 -8.07
C PRO A 96 9.52 -7.40 -8.95
N GLY A 97 10.55 -8.01 -8.38
CA GLY A 97 11.39 -9.00 -9.06
C GLY A 97 10.78 -10.41 -9.21
N LYS A 98 9.53 -10.64 -8.80
CA LYS A 98 8.87 -11.95 -8.83
C LYS A 98 7.73 -11.95 -9.84
N PHE A 99 7.71 -12.98 -10.70
CA PHE A 99 6.65 -13.16 -11.69
C PHE A 99 5.33 -13.58 -11.05
N LEU A 100 5.38 -14.58 -10.17
CA LEU A 100 4.21 -15.16 -9.54
C LEU A 100 4.42 -15.32 -8.04
N TRP A 101 3.43 -14.92 -7.25
CA TRP A 101 3.42 -15.21 -5.82
C TRP A 101 2.01 -15.48 -5.31
N LEU A 102 1.97 -16.32 -4.28
CA LEU A 102 0.79 -16.65 -3.51
C LEU A 102 0.82 -15.89 -2.19
N ARG A 103 -0.32 -15.43 -1.74
CA ARG A 103 -0.50 -14.86 -0.40
C ARG A 103 -1.66 -15.55 0.28
N GLY A 104 -1.45 -15.99 1.51
CA GLY A 104 -2.49 -16.43 2.42
C GLY A 104 -2.38 -15.68 3.72
N GLY A 105 -3.50 -15.42 4.39
CA GLY A 105 -3.44 -14.73 5.66
C GLY A 105 -4.78 -14.47 6.29
N TYR A 106 -4.72 -13.76 7.41
CA TYR A 106 -5.87 -13.40 8.21
C TYR A 106 -5.86 -11.91 8.49
N GLN A 107 -7.03 -11.30 8.45
CA GLN A 107 -7.26 -9.91 8.80
C GLN A 107 -8.45 -9.81 9.73
N TYR A 108 -8.34 -8.98 10.74
CA TYR A 108 -9.42 -8.60 11.64
C TYR A 108 -9.69 -7.10 11.50
N GLY A 109 -10.95 -6.75 11.37
CA GLY A 109 -11.42 -5.37 11.32
C GLY A 109 -12.49 -5.13 12.38
N THR A 110 -12.51 -3.94 12.95
CA THR A 110 -13.50 -3.58 13.96
C THR A 110 -13.68 -2.06 14.00
N SER A 111 -14.87 -1.63 14.37
CA SER A 111 -15.14 -0.27 14.82
C SER A 111 -15.33 -0.22 16.34
N PRO A 112 -15.15 0.95 16.98
CA PRO A 112 -15.50 1.15 18.38
C PRO A 112 -16.96 0.81 18.65
N PRO A 113 -17.30 0.26 19.85
CA PRO A 113 -18.68 -0.07 20.19
C PRO A 113 -19.64 1.13 20.19
N GLU A 114 -19.09 2.32 20.37
CA GLU A 114 -19.82 3.59 20.41
C GLU A 114 -20.04 4.19 19.00
N ALA A 115 -19.52 3.57 17.96
CA ALA A 115 -19.74 4.01 16.59
C ALA A 115 -21.23 3.80 16.20
N GLU A 116 -21.73 4.61 15.28
CA GLU A 116 -23.13 4.51 14.82
C GLU A 116 -23.48 3.13 14.26
N ASN A 117 -22.51 2.49 13.56
CA ASN A 117 -22.66 1.16 12.99
C ASN A 117 -21.46 0.29 13.38
N PRO A 118 -21.40 -0.18 14.64
CA PRO A 118 -20.27 -0.99 15.08
C PRO A 118 -20.25 -2.32 14.37
N PHE A 119 -19.06 -2.75 13.92
CA PHE A 119 -18.89 -4.05 13.25
C PHE A 119 -17.68 -4.80 13.79
N LYS A 120 -17.70 -6.12 13.59
CA LYS A 120 -16.55 -7.01 13.77
C LYS A 120 -16.42 -7.88 12.53
N GLU A 121 -15.25 -7.86 11.94
CA GLU A 121 -14.99 -8.57 10.69
C GLU A 121 -13.76 -9.46 10.80
N HIS A 122 -13.93 -10.73 10.49
CA HIS A 122 -12.86 -11.72 10.36
C HIS A 122 -12.71 -12.09 8.88
N ILE A 123 -11.52 -11.97 8.34
CA ILE A 123 -11.26 -12.25 6.92
C ILE A 123 -10.11 -13.23 6.79
N ILE A 124 -10.37 -14.39 6.19
CA ILE A 124 -9.31 -15.24 5.63
C ILE A 124 -9.07 -14.77 4.20
N VAL A 125 -7.84 -14.50 3.87
CA VAL A 125 -7.42 -13.98 2.56
C VAL A 125 -6.65 -15.04 1.81
N THR A 126 -7.05 -15.26 0.56
CA THR A 126 -6.27 -16.05 -0.40
C THR A 126 -6.04 -15.21 -1.66
N GLU A 127 -4.79 -15.18 -2.14
CA GLU A 127 -4.41 -14.27 -3.22
C GLU A 127 -3.38 -14.92 -4.13
N LEU A 128 -3.62 -14.82 -5.44
CA LEU A 128 -2.69 -15.20 -6.50
C LEU A 128 -2.34 -13.94 -7.31
N ASN A 129 -1.06 -13.66 -7.41
CA ASN A 129 -0.57 -12.48 -8.10
C ASN A 129 0.41 -12.86 -9.20
N SER A 130 0.25 -12.23 -10.37
CA SER A 130 1.19 -12.33 -11.47
C SER A 130 1.66 -10.96 -11.93
N ARG A 131 2.88 -10.90 -12.46
CA ARG A 131 3.51 -9.66 -12.91
C ARG A 131 4.14 -9.81 -14.28
N SER A 132 4.16 -8.71 -15.01
CA SER A 132 4.89 -8.60 -16.27
C SER A 132 5.44 -7.18 -16.45
N TYR A 133 6.53 -7.07 -17.22
CA TYR A 133 7.03 -5.80 -17.67
C TYR A 133 6.40 -5.43 -19.00
N LEU A 134 5.91 -4.19 -19.06
CA LEU A 134 5.47 -3.54 -20.27
C LEU A 134 6.58 -2.61 -20.79
N PRO A 135 6.49 -2.14 -22.06
CA PRO A 135 7.32 -1.06 -22.56
C PRO A 135 7.31 0.16 -21.62
N PHE A 136 8.33 1.01 -21.71
CA PHE A 136 8.50 2.22 -20.89
C PHE A 136 8.71 1.96 -19.39
N GLU A 137 9.27 0.79 -19.03
CA GLU A 137 9.61 0.42 -17.65
C GLU A 137 8.39 0.37 -16.70
N VAL A 138 7.22 0.08 -17.25
CA VAL A 138 6.00 -0.09 -16.47
C VAL A 138 5.90 -1.53 -15.99
N LEU A 139 5.74 -1.71 -14.68
CA LEU A 139 5.45 -2.99 -14.06
C LEU A 139 3.93 -3.16 -13.95
N LEU A 140 3.40 -4.18 -14.61
CA LEU A 140 1.99 -4.56 -14.54
C LEU A 140 1.82 -5.69 -13.52
N THR A 141 0.90 -5.55 -12.60
CA THR A 141 0.51 -6.59 -11.63
C THR A 141 -0.96 -6.91 -11.78
N LEU A 142 -1.26 -8.18 -12.04
CA LEU A 142 -2.62 -8.72 -11.95
C LEU A 142 -2.73 -9.46 -10.60
N LYS A 143 -3.64 -9.01 -9.76
CA LYS A 143 -3.93 -9.58 -8.46
C LYS A 143 -5.33 -10.23 -8.49
N ASN A 144 -5.41 -11.47 -8.05
CA ASN A 144 -6.66 -12.20 -7.88
C ASN A 144 -6.79 -12.56 -6.41
N ARG A 145 -7.74 -11.94 -5.72
CA ARG A 145 -7.95 -12.11 -4.28
C ARG A 145 -9.35 -12.62 -3.99
N ILE A 146 -9.45 -13.57 -3.08
CA ILE A 146 -10.71 -14.01 -2.48
C ILE A 146 -10.64 -13.68 -0.99
N ASP A 147 -11.66 -12.98 -0.51
CA ASP A 147 -11.90 -12.71 0.90
C ASP A 147 -13.02 -13.63 1.39
N TRP A 148 -12.69 -14.52 2.32
CA TRP A 148 -13.63 -15.34 3.08
C TRP A 148 -13.93 -14.59 4.37
N ARG A 149 -15.12 -13.98 4.45
CA ARG A 149 -15.43 -12.98 5.49
C ARG A 149 -16.53 -13.50 6.41
N VAL A 150 -16.35 -13.26 7.72
CA VAL A 150 -17.43 -13.32 8.71
C VAL A 150 -17.60 -11.92 9.26
N LEU A 151 -18.72 -11.30 8.93
CA LEU A 151 -19.09 -9.95 9.33
C LEU A 151 -20.26 -10.06 10.29
N ASP A 152 -20.04 -9.69 11.55
CA ASP A 152 -21.05 -9.76 12.63
C ASP A 152 -21.74 -11.14 12.77
N GLY A 153 -21.00 -12.20 12.46
CA GLY A 153 -21.49 -13.59 12.48
C GLY A 153 -21.97 -14.11 11.13
N ASP A 154 -22.22 -13.25 10.16
CA ASP A 154 -22.66 -13.64 8.82
C ASP A 154 -21.49 -13.98 7.91
N PHE A 155 -21.52 -15.15 7.29
CA PHE A 155 -20.52 -15.53 6.29
C PHE A 155 -20.82 -14.86 4.95
N LYS A 156 -19.84 -14.09 4.46
CA LYS A 156 -19.89 -13.41 3.17
C LYS A 156 -18.54 -13.58 2.49
N SER A 157 -18.55 -13.92 1.22
CA SER A 157 -17.30 -14.02 0.46
C SER A 157 -17.34 -13.10 -0.75
N ARG A 158 -16.14 -12.65 -1.17
CA ARG A 158 -16.02 -11.80 -2.36
C ARG A 158 -14.74 -12.09 -3.12
N TYR A 159 -14.81 -11.97 -4.42
CA TYR A 159 -13.66 -11.98 -5.32
C TYR A 159 -13.26 -10.56 -5.69
N ARG A 160 -11.95 -10.29 -5.68
CA ARG A 160 -11.39 -8.95 -5.92
C ARG A 160 -10.24 -9.02 -6.91
N PRO A 161 -10.52 -9.00 -8.22
CA PRO A 161 -9.49 -8.80 -9.23
C PRO A 161 -9.02 -7.34 -9.22
N ARG A 162 -7.68 -7.15 -9.26
CA ARG A 162 -7.04 -5.85 -9.33
C ARG A 162 -6.00 -5.85 -10.43
N LEU A 163 -6.03 -4.82 -11.26
CA LEU A 163 -4.99 -4.52 -12.23
C LEU A 163 -4.23 -3.29 -11.77
N MET A 164 -2.94 -3.42 -11.55
CA MET A 164 -2.07 -2.37 -11.02
C MET A 164 -0.90 -2.11 -11.96
N MET A 165 -0.60 -0.84 -12.18
CA MET A 165 0.57 -0.37 -12.90
C MET A 165 1.47 0.43 -11.97
N GLU A 166 2.77 0.22 -12.11
CA GLU A 166 3.79 0.92 -11.33
C GLU A 166 4.93 1.34 -12.24
N ARG A 167 5.47 2.53 -12.00
CA ARG A 167 6.66 3.00 -12.68
C ARG A 167 7.61 3.67 -11.70
N ASP A 168 8.87 3.26 -11.76
CA ASP A 168 9.94 3.89 -10.99
C ASP A 168 10.41 5.14 -11.71
N LEU A 169 10.47 6.22 -10.96
CA LEU A 169 10.91 7.53 -11.43
C LEU A 169 12.08 7.98 -10.56
N ARG A 170 13.12 8.47 -11.21
CA ARG A 170 14.33 8.93 -10.55
C ARG A 170 14.63 10.36 -10.97
N THR A 171 14.82 11.21 -10.00
CA THR A 171 15.35 12.55 -10.17
C THR A 171 16.76 12.62 -9.57
N GLU A 172 17.46 13.73 -9.74
CA GLU A 172 18.78 13.94 -9.11
C GLU A 172 18.74 13.84 -7.58
N TYR A 173 17.57 14.08 -6.97
CA TYR A 173 17.43 14.26 -5.51
C TYR A 173 16.66 13.14 -4.84
N MET A 174 15.82 12.40 -5.59
CA MET A 174 14.96 11.41 -4.98
C MET A 174 14.59 10.29 -5.95
N PHE A 175 14.25 9.15 -5.36
CA PHE A 175 13.67 8.00 -6.01
C PHE A 175 12.24 7.82 -5.51
N PHE A 176 11.30 7.67 -6.42
CA PHE A 176 9.90 7.41 -6.09
C PHE A 176 9.25 6.48 -7.11
N THR A 177 8.21 5.80 -6.69
CA THR A 177 7.40 4.92 -7.53
C THR A 177 6.01 5.53 -7.68
N ALA A 178 5.63 5.89 -8.89
CA ALA A 178 4.25 6.23 -9.21
C ALA A 178 3.46 4.95 -9.44
N SER A 179 2.25 4.87 -8.90
CA SER A 179 1.38 3.70 -9.01
C SER A 179 -0.06 4.08 -9.27
N GLY A 180 -0.79 3.18 -9.91
CA GLY A 180 -2.22 3.28 -10.04
C GLY A 180 -2.84 1.90 -10.22
N PHE A 181 -4.07 1.72 -9.73
CA PHE A 181 -4.79 0.49 -9.96
C PHE A 181 -6.29 0.69 -10.16
N VAL A 182 -6.89 -0.32 -10.75
CA VAL A 182 -8.34 -0.53 -10.78
C VAL A 182 -8.64 -1.86 -10.11
N GLU A 183 -9.69 -1.91 -9.29
CA GLU A 183 -10.12 -3.09 -8.55
C GLU A 183 -11.64 -3.21 -8.61
N TYR A 184 -12.11 -4.42 -8.85
CA TYR A 184 -13.51 -4.76 -8.83
C TYR A 184 -13.83 -5.67 -7.65
N PHE A 185 -15.01 -5.52 -7.06
CA PHE A 185 -15.47 -6.36 -5.95
C PHE A 185 -16.72 -7.11 -6.40
N ALA A 186 -16.59 -8.40 -6.63
CA ALA A 186 -17.68 -9.31 -6.93
C ALA A 186 -18.05 -10.10 -5.67
N TYR A 187 -19.24 -9.90 -5.17
CA TYR A 187 -19.75 -10.64 -4.02
C TYR A 187 -20.35 -11.96 -4.48
N PHE A 188 -20.07 -13.06 -3.75
CA PHE A 188 -20.71 -14.34 -3.99
C PHE A 188 -22.05 -14.39 -3.25
N GLY A 189 -23.07 -14.96 -3.90
CA GLY A 189 -24.43 -15.03 -3.36
C GLY A 189 -25.38 -14.00 -3.99
N ASN A 190 -26.51 -13.75 -3.33
CA ASN A 190 -27.57 -12.88 -3.86
C ASN A 190 -27.30 -11.36 -3.67
N SER A 191 -26.08 -10.95 -3.43
CA SER A 191 -25.75 -9.54 -3.30
C SER A 191 -25.68 -8.90 -4.68
N SER A 192 -26.56 -7.95 -4.96
CA SER A 192 -26.51 -7.09 -6.14
C SER A 192 -25.45 -5.97 -6.01
N ILE A 193 -24.80 -5.90 -4.86
CA ILE A 193 -23.83 -4.84 -4.56
C ILE A 193 -22.50 -5.18 -5.22
N ASN A 194 -22.13 -4.41 -6.21
CA ASN A 194 -20.81 -4.44 -6.83
C ASN A 194 -20.09 -3.14 -6.54
N ARG A 195 -18.80 -3.23 -6.27
CA ARG A 195 -17.96 -2.06 -6.03
C ARG A 195 -16.82 -2.02 -7.04
N PHE A 196 -16.51 -0.82 -7.47
CA PHE A 196 -15.35 -0.54 -8.30
C PHE A 196 -14.49 0.50 -7.61
N ARG A 197 -13.19 0.26 -7.55
CA ARG A 197 -12.22 1.13 -6.89
C ARG A 197 -11.09 1.48 -7.83
N THR A 198 -10.73 2.75 -7.85
CA THR A 198 -9.52 3.24 -8.50
C THR A 198 -8.60 3.88 -7.46
N GLN A 199 -7.31 3.76 -7.67
CA GLN A 199 -6.31 4.42 -6.82
C GLN A 199 -5.19 4.97 -7.69
N VAL A 200 -4.68 6.13 -7.31
CA VAL A 200 -3.42 6.68 -7.79
C VAL A 200 -2.57 7.08 -6.59
N GLY A 201 -1.27 6.85 -6.67
CA GLY A 201 -0.40 7.12 -5.53
C GLY A 201 1.06 7.25 -5.91
N VAL A 202 1.83 7.70 -4.94
CA VAL A 202 3.28 7.84 -5.05
C VAL A 202 3.92 7.30 -3.79
N GLU A 203 4.89 6.42 -3.95
CA GLU A 203 5.69 5.85 -2.88
C GLU A 203 7.10 6.46 -2.93
N PHE A 204 7.55 7.02 -1.81
CA PHE A 204 8.87 7.62 -1.62
C PHE A 204 9.75 6.70 -0.79
N ARG A 205 10.99 6.50 -1.20
CA ARG A 205 11.99 5.82 -0.40
C ARG A 205 12.61 6.82 0.59
N VAL A 206 12.24 6.68 1.87
CA VAL A 206 12.74 7.54 2.96
C VAL A 206 14.12 7.07 3.42
N THR A 207 14.25 5.74 3.62
CA THR A 207 15.52 5.10 3.97
C THR A 207 15.65 3.78 3.21
N ARG A 208 16.76 3.07 3.38
CA ARG A 208 16.93 1.71 2.81
C ARG A 208 15.96 0.66 3.36
N PHE A 209 15.20 0.99 4.40
CA PHE A 209 14.24 0.07 5.04
C PHE A 209 12.83 0.64 5.12
N ILE A 210 12.66 1.93 4.91
CA ILE A 210 11.39 2.61 5.11
C ILE A 210 11.00 3.33 3.83
N ASN A 211 9.79 3.06 3.37
CA ASN A 211 9.10 3.81 2.33
C ASN A 211 7.87 4.49 2.93
N TYR A 212 7.49 5.60 2.34
CA TYR A 212 6.28 6.32 2.66
C TYR A 212 5.45 6.47 1.39
N GLU A 213 4.19 6.04 1.44
CA GLU A 213 3.25 6.13 0.34
C GLU A 213 2.14 7.10 0.68
N VAL A 214 1.75 7.91 -0.28
CA VAL A 214 0.51 8.71 -0.27
C VAL A 214 -0.29 8.36 -1.49
N TYR A 215 -1.61 8.26 -1.33
CA TYR A 215 -2.49 7.89 -2.43
C TYR A 215 -3.87 8.52 -2.26
N TRP A 216 -4.53 8.70 -3.38
CA TRP A 216 -5.94 9.01 -3.45
C TRP A 216 -6.70 7.80 -4.01
N ASN A 217 -7.84 7.54 -3.43
CA ASN A 217 -8.70 6.42 -3.73
C ASN A 217 -10.10 6.92 -4.04
N HIS A 218 -10.70 6.39 -5.09
CA HIS A 218 -12.08 6.68 -5.46
C HIS A 218 -12.82 5.36 -5.63
N GLN A 219 -13.96 5.21 -4.95
CA GLN A 219 -14.76 4.00 -4.94
C GLN A 219 -16.20 4.30 -5.32
N PHE A 220 -16.73 3.53 -6.25
CA PHE A 220 -18.14 3.49 -6.59
C PHE A 220 -18.76 2.22 -6.04
N ALA A 221 -19.97 2.32 -5.49
CA ALA A 221 -20.77 1.18 -5.11
C ALA A 221 -22.14 1.26 -5.80
N ASN A 222 -22.64 0.13 -6.28
CA ASN A 222 -24.00 0.02 -6.79
C ASN A 222 -24.85 -0.63 -5.72
N GLY A 223 -25.93 0.03 -5.29
CA GLY A 223 -26.90 -0.50 -4.33
C GLY A 223 -26.67 -0.14 -2.85
N ASP A 224 -25.63 0.61 -2.52
CA ASP A 224 -25.39 1.14 -1.18
C ASP A 224 -25.98 2.56 -1.04
N GLU A 225 -26.30 2.98 0.19
CA GLU A 225 -26.74 4.36 0.49
C GLU A 225 -25.66 5.38 0.15
N VAL A 226 -24.38 4.99 0.26
CA VAL A 226 -23.22 5.80 -0.15
C VAL A 226 -22.71 5.27 -1.49
N ALA A 227 -23.13 5.91 -2.58
CA ALA A 227 -22.75 5.49 -3.93
C ALA A 227 -21.29 5.78 -4.26
N GLU A 228 -20.70 6.83 -3.68
CA GLU A 228 -19.34 7.26 -3.93
C GLU A 228 -18.55 7.50 -2.64
N ASN A 229 -17.29 7.08 -2.64
CA ASN A 229 -16.37 7.33 -1.53
C ASN A 229 -15.02 7.77 -2.08
N ASP A 230 -14.56 8.93 -1.62
CA ASP A 230 -13.19 9.40 -1.84
C ASP A 230 -12.37 9.21 -0.56
N ALA A 231 -11.21 8.61 -0.68
CA ALA A 231 -10.31 8.45 0.44
C ALA A 231 -8.90 8.97 0.13
N PHE A 232 -8.34 9.70 1.07
CA PHE A 232 -6.92 10.02 1.09
C PHE A 232 -6.19 9.03 2.00
N GLY A 233 -5.25 8.30 1.44
CA GLY A 233 -4.50 7.30 2.17
C GLY A 233 -3.04 7.64 2.34
N MET A 234 -2.46 7.17 3.44
CA MET A 234 -1.04 7.23 3.72
C MET A 234 -0.56 5.92 4.34
N SER A 235 0.57 5.41 3.90
CA SER A 235 1.15 4.19 4.43
C SER A 235 2.63 4.37 4.72
N LEU A 236 3.04 3.94 5.92
CA LEU A 236 4.44 3.78 6.27
C LEU A 236 4.81 2.30 6.11
N LYS A 237 5.75 2.00 5.22
CA LYS A 237 6.16 0.62 4.89
C LYS A 237 7.57 0.35 5.39
N ALA A 238 7.72 -0.66 6.28
CA ALA A 238 9.01 -1.10 6.79
C ALA A 238 9.42 -2.46 6.18
N TYR A 239 10.62 -2.54 5.63
CA TYR A 239 11.18 -3.74 4.99
C TYR A 239 12.35 -4.29 5.80
N LEU A 240 12.13 -5.42 6.44
CA LEU A 240 13.12 -6.10 7.28
C LEU A 240 13.60 -7.38 6.61
N THR A 241 14.87 -7.70 6.80
CA THR A 241 15.46 -8.95 6.30
C THR A 241 16.22 -9.66 7.41
N ARG A 242 16.13 -11.00 7.43
CA ARG A 242 16.92 -11.81 8.37
C ARG A 242 18.40 -11.66 8.01
N GLY A 243 19.20 -11.15 8.95
CA GLY A 243 20.66 -11.15 8.85
C GLY A 243 21.23 -10.10 7.90
N VAL A 244 20.74 -8.85 7.98
CA VAL A 244 21.55 -7.72 7.51
C VAL A 244 22.78 -7.65 8.40
N LYS A 245 23.89 -8.30 7.97
CA LYS A 245 25.21 -7.93 8.45
C LYS A 245 25.33 -6.45 8.13
N VAL A 246 25.33 -5.61 9.16
CA VAL A 246 25.70 -4.20 9.02
C VAL A 246 27.05 -4.22 8.35
N ILE A 247 27.09 -3.90 7.06
CA ILE A 247 28.36 -3.71 6.35
C ILE A 247 28.95 -2.49 7.01
N ASN A 248 29.85 -2.70 7.98
CA ASN A 248 30.70 -1.66 8.48
C ASN A 248 31.45 -1.13 7.26
N PHE A 249 31.08 0.05 6.80
CA PHE A 249 31.90 0.84 5.91
C PHE A 249 33.19 1.19 6.68
N LYS A 250 34.11 0.22 6.77
CA LYS A 250 35.49 0.53 7.14
C LYS A 250 35.95 1.56 6.11
N LYS A 251 36.28 2.74 6.60
CA LYS A 251 37.04 3.76 5.89
C LYS A 251 38.20 3.09 5.15
N LYS A 252 38.05 2.82 3.87
CA LYS A 252 39.12 2.44 2.99
C LYS A 252 39.68 3.76 2.47
N ASN A 253 40.95 3.96 2.75
CA ASN A 253 41.83 5.03 2.28
C ASN A 253 42.03 6.22 3.25
N GLN A 254 42.89 5.99 4.25
CA GLN A 254 43.91 6.98 4.51
C GLN A 254 45.11 6.65 3.61
N PRO A 255 45.60 7.58 2.78
CA PRO A 255 46.89 7.40 2.13
C PRO A 255 47.97 7.35 3.20
N LYS A 256 48.82 6.33 3.16
CA LYS A 256 50.04 6.27 3.97
C LYS A 256 50.84 7.51 3.62
N ALA A 257 51.05 8.42 4.59
CA ALA A 257 52.06 9.42 4.50
C ALA A 257 53.42 8.73 4.32
N GLY A 258 54.05 8.96 3.21
CA GLY A 258 55.36 8.45 2.90
C GLY A 258 56.41 9.09 3.81
N SER A 259 57.26 8.23 4.34
CA SER A 259 58.57 8.59 4.85
C SER A 259 59.51 8.96 3.74
#